data_6c6b1990a8b10ad52696e8f5df338c01
#
_entry.id   6c6b1990a8b10ad52696e8f5df338c01
#
_cell.length_a   1.000
_cell.length_b   1.000
_cell.length_c   1.000
_cell.angle_alpha   90.00
_cell.angle_beta   90.00
_cell.angle_gamma   90.00
#
_symmetry.space_group_name_H-M   'P 1'
#
loop_
_entity.id
_entity.type
_entity.pdbx_description
1 polymer ?
#
loop_
_entity_poly.entity_id
_entity_poly.type
_entity_poly.pdbx_seq_one_letter_code
_entity_poly.pdbx_strand_id
1 'polypeptide(L)'
;MDLSSLPKLNIFSNPLKMFLPKKMVGVDIGTSSIKVVEVSRWGQGKTLENYGEIKSVSLFKEPFRSVEKGSYLLSNYFVSRAIGAVLDEAKIRTRAAIFAIPDFSSFCTSFELPPMSANEINDAVYYNASQYIPLPASETTLDWKLVGGTPGDKKSPLKIFLVAIPNQTIQDYQKVAQLAGLELYAVEAEALGLTRVFSKENKNCICIIDIGSQSTTINIVDKKNLK
;
A
#
# COMPACT_ATOMS: atom_id res chain seq x y z
N MET A 1 -5.58 -4.13 -24.37
CA MET A 1 -6.29 -3.76 -23.14
C MET A 1 -5.78 -2.38 -22.75
N ASP A 2 -6.64 -1.39 -22.74
CA ASP A 2 -6.24 0.02 -22.56
C ASP A 2 -5.85 0.25 -21.09
N LEU A 3 -4.55 0.41 -20.83
CA LEU A 3 -3.99 0.68 -19.50
C LEU A 3 -4.35 2.08 -18.97
N SER A 4 -4.96 2.94 -19.81
CA SER A 4 -5.38 4.29 -19.43
C SER A 4 -6.60 4.31 -18.48
N SER A 5 -7.29 3.17 -18.34
CA SER A 5 -8.46 3.03 -17.47
C SER A 5 -8.12 2.56 -16.04
N LEU A 6 -6.87 2.22 -15.76
CA LEU A 6 -6.45 1.92 -14.40
C LEU A 6 -6.48 3.21 -13.58
N PRO A 7 -7.14 3.23 -12.41
CA PRO A 7 -7.05 4.39 -11.53
C PRO A 7 -5.57 4.66 -11.26
N LYS A 8 -5.13 5.91 -11.48
CA LYS A 8 -3.79 6.34 -11.07
C LYS A 8 -3.73 6.17 -9.55
N LEU A 9 -3.18 5.05 -9.12
CA LEU A 9 -3.00 4.73 -7.72
C LEU A 9 -1.92 5.66 -7.17
N ASN A 10 -2.36 6.75 -6.57
CA ASN A 10 -1.48 7.67 -5.86
C ASN A 10 -1.11 7.06 -4.51
N ILE A 11 0.01 6.35 -4.45
CA ILE A 11 0.53 5.75 -3.22
C ILE A 11 1.08 6.86 -2.30
N PHE A 12 1.66 7.92 -2.85
CA PHE A 12 2.35 8.98 -2.09
C PHE A 12 1.65 10.33 -2.07
N SER A 13 1.08 10.76 -3.17
CA SER A 13 0.51 12.09 -3.30
C SER A 13 -0.99 12.03 -3.36
N ASN A 14 -1.64 12.48 -2.33
CA ASN A 14 -3.07 12.66 -2.36
C ASN A 14 -3.42 14.15 -2.43
N PRO A 15 -3.45 14.77 -3.63
CA PRO A 15 -4.06 16.09 -3.79
C PRO A 15 -5.57 16.05 -3.47
N LEU A 16 -6.15 14.83 -3.42
CA LEU A 16 -7.55 14.57 -3.13
C LEU A 16 -7.90 14.55 -1.64
N LYS A 17 -7.03 14.94 -0.72
CA LYS A 17 -7.35 14.99 0.72
C LYS A 17 -8.67 15.71 1.03
N MET A 18 -9.08 16.62 0.16
CA MET A 18 -10.31 17.40 0.30
C MET A 18 -11.56 16.60 -0.11
N PHE A 19 -11.39 15.54 -0.92
CA PHE A 19 -12.49 14.72 -1.46
C PHE A 19 -12.57 13.31 -0.90
N LEU A 20 -11.70 12.95 0.05
CA LEU A 20 -11.80 11.64 0.70
C LEU A 20 -13.10 11.55 1.51
N PRO A 21 -13.78 10.40 1.46
CA PRO A 21 -14.95 10.15 2.29
C PRO A 21 -14.64 10.38 3.77
N LYS A 22 -15.65 10.82 4.52
CA LYS A 22 -15.51 11.03 5.96
C LYS A 22 -15.22 9.74 6.72
N LYS A 23 -15.69 8.60 6.20
CA LYS A 23 -15.41 7.25 6.70
C LYS A 23 -14.76 6.41 5.64
N MET A 24 -13.79 5.60 6.04
CA MET A 24 -13.08 4.66 5.16
C MET A 24 -12.83 3.34 5.87
N VAL A 25 -12.76 2.29 5.07
CA VAL A 25 -12.39 0.95 5.52
C VAL A 25 -10.93 0.71 5.16
N GLY A 26 -10.13 0.30 6.13
CA GLY A 26 -8.81 -0.27 5.91
C GLY A 26 -8.91 -1.78 5.89
N VAL A 27 -8.34 -2.44 4.89
CA VAL A 27 -8.31 -3.89 4.77
C VAL A 27 -6.88 -4.37 4.67
N ASP A 28 -6.50 -5.26 5.56
CA ASP A 28 -5.22 -5.97 5.55
C ASP A 28 -5.50 -7.46 5.31
N ILE A 29 -4.94 -8.00 4.20
CA ILE A 29 -5.06 -9.41 3.85
C ILE A 29 -3.72 -10.07 4.13
N GLY A 30 -3.52 -10.50 5.36
CA GLY A 30 -2.34 -11.23 5.79
C GLY A 30 -2.34 -12.69 5.35
N THR A 31 -1.28 -13.42 5.71
CA THR A 31 -1.16 -14.85 5.39
C THR A 31 -2.12 -15.71 6.23
N SER A 32 -2.28 -15.42 7.50
CA SER A 32 -3.11 -16.22 8.43
C SER A 32 -4.43 -15.55 8.82
N SER A 33 -4.57 -14.25 8.65
CA SER A 33 -5.80 -13.53 8.99
C SER A 33 -6.05 -12.34 8.06
N ILE A 34 -7.33 -11.99 7.94
CA ILE A 34 -7.79 -10.75 7.33
C ILE A 34 -8.26 -9.83 8.44
N LYS A 35 -7.76 -8.60 8.46
CA LYS A 35 -8.15 -7.56 9.41
C LYS A 35 -8.83 -6.42 8.69
N VAL A 36 -9.89 -5.93 9.28
CA VAL A 36 -10.68 -4.83 8.72
C VAL A 36 -10.89 -3.79 9.81
N VAL A 37 -10.71 -2.52 9.48
CA VAL A 37 -10.97 -1.39 10.37
C VAL A 37 -11.84 -0.35 9.67
N GLU A 38 -12.78 0.24 10.36
CA GLU A 38 -13.53 1.41 9.92
C GLU A 38 -13.04 2.64 10.67
N VAL A 39 -12.57 3.63 9.93
CA VAL A 39 -12.04 4.88 10.50
C VAL A 39 -12.84 6.06 9.97
N SER A 40 -13.29 6.94 10.86
CA SER A 40 -13.83 8.23 10.47
C SER A 40 -12.81 9.34 10.63
N ARG A 41 -13.00 10.40 9.85
CA ARG A 41 -12.20 11.62 9.92
C ARG A 41 -13.09 12.83 10.15
N TRP A 42 -12.77 13.61 11.20
CA TRP A 42 -13.39 14.89 11.45
C TRP A 42 -12.31 15.95 11.69
N GLY A 43 -12.20 16.90 10.78
CA GLY A 43 -11.10 17.87 10.80
C GLY A 43 -9.74 17.16 10.70
N GLN A 44 -8.90 17.34 11.71
CA GLN A 44 -7.61 16.66 11.85
C GLN A 44 -7.68 15.36 12.67
N GLY A 45 -8.79 15.14 13.37
CA GLY A 45 -9.01 13.95 14.20
C GLY A 45 -9.36 12.72 13.35
N LYS A 46 -8.96 11.56 13.85
CA LYS A 46 -9.34 10.24 13.33
C LYS A 46 -9.88 9.41 14.48
N THR A 47 -10.98 8.71 14.22
CA THR A 47 -11.63 7.85 15.21
C THR A 47 -11.77 6.45 14.63
N LEU A 48 -11.34 5.44 15.38
CA LEU A 48 -11.66 4.05 15.10
C LEU A 48 -13.13 3.83 15.43
N GLU A 49 -13.92 3.49 14.44
CA GLU A 49 -15.37 3.26 14.59
C GLU A 49 -15.67 1.78 14.87
N ASN A 50 -15.17 0.92 14.00
CA ASN A 50 -15.37 -0.51 14.06
C ASN A 50 -14.12 -1.25 13.61
N TYR A 51 -13.99 -2.49 14.04
CA TYR A 51 -12.91 -3.38 13.56
C TYR A 51 -13.33 -4.83 13.66
N GLY A 52 -12.66 -5.69 12.90
CA GLY A 52 -12.83 -7.13 12.96
C GLY A 52 -11.66 -7.86 12.36
N GLU A 53 -11.51 -9.11 12.75
CA GLU A 53 -10.49 -10.03 12.24
C GLU A 53 -11.13 -11.39 11.97
N ILE A 54 -10.69 -12.04 10.90
CA ILE A 54 -11.02 -13.43 10.62
C ILE A 54 -9.75 -14.22 10.32
N LYS A 55 -9.55 -15.34 11.00
CA LYS A 55 -8.43 -16.24 10.78
C LYS A 55 -8.75 -17.25 9.69
N SER A 56 -7.77 -17.55 8.82
CA SER A 56 -7.97 -18.52 7.74
C SER A 56 -8.41 -19.88 8.26
N VAL A 57 -7.81 -20.35 9.36
CA VAL A 57 -8.13 -21.63 10.01
C VAL A 57 -9.58 -21.73 10.51
N SER A 58 -10.28 -20.61 10.68
CA SER A 58 -11.70 -20.60 11.06
C SER A 58 -12.63 -20.93 9.90
N LEU A 59 -12.16 -20.77 8.66
CA LEU A 59 -12.96 -20.96 7.43
C LEU A 59 -12.36 -22.02 6.51
N PHE A 60 -11.03 -22.14 6.46
CA PHE A 60 -10.30 -22.93 5.48
C PHE A 60 -9.15 -23.70 6.15
N LYS A 61 -8.72 -24.79 5.50
CA LYS A 61 -7.53 -25.56 5.93
C LYS A 61 -6.22 -24.87 5.53
N GLU A 62 -6.28 -23.94 4.61
CA GLU A 62 -5.12 -23.24 4.02
C GLU A 62 -5.07 -21.78 4.43
N PRO A 63 -3.89 -21.17 4.46
CA PRO A 63 -3.76 -19.73 4.67
C PRO A 63 -4.35 -18.94 3.50
N PHE A 64 -4.69 -17.67 3.71
CA PHE A 64 -5.21 -16.79 2.65
C PHE A 64 -4.18 -16.53 1.55
N ARG A 65 -2.90 -16.47 1.90
CA ARG A 65 -1.79 -16.13 1.00
C ARG A 65 -0.57 -16.98 1.29
N SER A 66 0.36 -17.01 0.31
CA SER A 66 1.70 -17.58 0.49
C SER A 66 2.75 -16.54 0.18
N VAL A 67 3.76 -16.47 1.04
CA VAL A 67 4.95 -15.63 0.81
C VAL A 67 5.73 -16.13 -0.40
N GLU A 68 5.89 -17.45 -0.56
CA GLU A 68 6.63 -18.05 -1.66
C GLU A 68 6.03 -17.72 -3.04
N LYS A 69 4.70 -17.67 -3.13
CA LYS A 69 4.02 -17.39 -4.40
C LYS A 69 3.75 -15.89 -4.62
N GLY A 70 3.90 -15.06 -3.59
CA GLY A 70 3.57 -13.63 -3.65
C GLY A 70 2.10 -13.33 -3.96
N SER A 71 1.22 -14.34 -3.94
CA SER A 71 -0.17 -14.26 -4.38
C SER A 71 -1.11 -14.92 -3.38
N TYR A 72 -2.42 -14.79 -3.64
CA TYR A 72 -3.42 -15.53 -2.85
C TYR A 72 -3.31 -17.04 -3.11
N LEU A 73 -3.40 -17.83 -2.04
CA LEU A 73 -3.59 -19.29 -2.14
C LEU A 73 -5.06 -19.62 -2.38
N LEU A 74 -5.95 -18.85 -1.77
CA LEU A 74 -7.37 -18.96 -1.99
C LEU A 74 -7.80 -18.08 -3.16
N SER A 75 -8.86 -18.48 -3.87
CA SER A 75 -9.39 -17.67 -4.94
C SER A 75 -9.90 -16.32 -4.42
N ASN A 76 -9.91 -15.31 -5.29
CA ASN A 76 -10.44 -13.98 -4.97
C ASN A 76 -11.87 -14.03 -4.42
N TYR A 77 -12.66 -15.05 -4.82
CA TYR A 77 -14.00 -15.29 -4.30
C TYR A 77 -13.98 -15.65 -2.80
N PHE A 78 -13.14 -16.57 -2.36
CA PHE A 78 -13.09 -16.97 -0.95
C PHE A 78 -12.52 -15.84 -0.07
N VAL A 79 -11.51 -15.13 -0.54
CA VAL A 79 -10.97 -13.96 0.15
C VAL A 79 -12.04 -12.88 0.33
N SER A 80 -12.80 -12.57 -0.73
CA SER A 80 -13.88 -11.58 -0.67
C SER A 80 -15.02 -12.00 0.26
N ARG A 81 -15.36 -13.28 0.30
CA ARG A 81 -16.35 -13.83 1.24
C ARG A 81 -15.91 -13.67 2.69
N ALA A 82 -14.62 -13.91 2.96
CA ALA A 82 -14.08 -13.70 4.30
C ALA A 82 -14.14 -12.22 4.72
N ILE A 83 -13.79 -11.30 3.82
CA ILE A 83 -13.94 -9.85 4.05
C ILE A 83 -15.41 -9.52 4.32
N GLY A 84 -16.34 -10.01 3.49
CA GLY A 84 -17.78 -9.78 3.66
C GLY A 84 -18.29 -10.23 5.03
N ALA A 85 -17.85 -11.41 5.50
CA ALA A 85 -18.20 -11.91 6.83
C ALA A 85 -17.71 -10.98 7.95
N VAL A 86 -16.48 -10.44 7.85
CA VAL A 86 -15.97 -9.47 8.82
C VAL A 86 -16.77 -8.16 8.79
N LEU A 87 -17.08 -7.66 7.59
CA LEU A 87 -17.86 -6.42 7.44
C LEU A 87 -19.26 -6.56 8.08
N ASP A 88 -19.91 -7.70 7.88
CA ASP A 88 -21.26 -7.95 8.41
C ASP A 88 -21.23 -8.13 9.92
N GLU A 89 -20.31 -8.92 10.47
CA GLU A 89 -20.17 -9.15 11.90
C GLU A 89 -19.80 -7.88 12.66
N ALA A 90 -18.85 -7.10 12.14
CA ALA A 90 -18.45 -5.81 12.69
C ALA A 90 -19.43 -4.67 12.38
N LYS A 91 -20.54 -4.96 11.68
CA LYS A 91 -21.58 -3.98 11.30
C LYS A 91 -21.04 -2.79 10.50
N ILE A 92 -19.99 -3.01 9.72
CA ILE A 92 -19.36 -1.99 8.88
C ILE A 92 -20.17 -1.80 7.61
N ARG A 93 -20.69 -0.59 7.39
CA ARG A 93 -21.51 -0.23 6.22
C ARG A 93 -20.78 0.66 5.21
N THR A 94 -19.65 1.23 5.60
CA THR A 94 -18.79 2.01 4.71
C THR A 94 -18.26 1.13 3.58
N ARG A 95 -18.24 1.66 2.35
CA ARG A 95 -17.79 0.93 1.16
C ARG A 95 -16.49 1.46 0.57
N ALA A 96 -16.12 2.70 0.87
CA ALA A 96 -14.84 3.28 0.47
C ALA A 96 -13.69 2.59 1.21
N ALA A 97 -12.78 1.93 0.49
CA ALA A 97 -11.75 1.09 1.09
C ALA A 97 -10.33 1.41 0.59
N ILE A 98 -9.39 1.24 1.49
CA ILE A 98 -7.94 1.20 1.20
C ILE A 98 -7.44 -0.18 1.62
N PHE A 99 -6.64 -0.80 0.75
CA PHE A 99 -6.06 -2.11 1.03
C PHE A 99 -4.56 -1.98 1.27
N ALA A 100 -4.07 -2.66 2.30
CA ALA A 100 -2.64 -2.85 2.52
C ALA A 100 -2.12 -3.97 1.61
N ILE A 101 -0.97 -3.73 0.98
CA ILE A 101 -0.24 -4.73 0.19
C ILE A 101 0.99 -5.12 1.00
N PRO A 102 1.19 -6.41 1.29
CA PRO A 102 2.35 -6.87 2.03
C PRO A 102 3.66 -6.61 1.29
N ASP A 103 4.73 -6.43 2.05
CA ASP A 103 6.05 -6.09 1.52
C ASP A 103 6.57 -7.14 0.53
N PHE A 104 6.26 -8.41 0.70
CA PHE A 104 6.63 -9.47 -0.25
C PHE A 104 5.88 -9.44 -1.59
N SER A 105 4.84 -8.61 -1.71
CA SER A 105 4.07 -8.39 -2.95
C SER A 105 4.29 -6.99 -3.54
N SER A 106 5.21 -6.24 -2.98
CA SER A 106 5.62 -4.91 -3.45
C SER A 106 7.13 -4.79 -3.42
N PHE A 107 7.66 -3.86 -4.19
CA PHE A 107 9.09 -3.58 -4.20
C PHE A 107 9.31 -2.11 -3.86
N CYS A 108 10.09 -1.86 -2.81
CA CYS A 108 10.45 -0.52 -2.37
C CYS A 108 11.95 -0.32 -2.51
N THR A 109 12.36 0.80 -3.09
CA THR A 109 13.76 1.16 -3.24
C THR A 109 13.98 2.66 -3.20
N SER A 110 15.21 3.06 -2.92
CA SER A 110 15.64 4.45 -3.01
C SER A 110 16.85 4.58 -3.92
N PHE A 111 16.86 5.61 -4.74
CA PHE A 111 18.00 5.93 -5.60
C PHE A 111 18.17 7.44 -5.76
N GLU A 112 19.29 7.85 -6.31
CA GLU A 112 19.60 9.26 -6.56
C GLU A 112 19.53 9.56 -8.04
N LEU A 113 18.93 10.71 -8.36
CA LEU A 113 18.96 11.31 -9.68
C LEU A 113 19.91 12.52 -9.67
N PRO A 114 20.58 12.83 -10.79
CA PRO A 114 21.34 14.07 -10.90
C PRO A 114 20.44 15.28 -10.69
N PRO A 115 21.04 16.46 -10.39
CA PRO A 115 20.29 17.69 -10.34
C PRO A 115 19.52 17.95 -11.64
N MET A 116 18.21 18.19 -11.53
CA MET A 116 17.32 18.45 -12.68
C MET A 116 16.13 19.30 -12.24
N SER A 117 15.38 19.81 -13.21
CA SER A 117 14.15 20.56 -12.96
C SER A 117 13.00 19.62 -12.53
N ALA A 118 11.98 20.20 -11.88
CA ALA A 118 10.82 19.43 -11.42
C ALA A 118 10.09 18.69 -12.57
N ASN A 119 10.07 19.28 -13.76
CA ASN A 119 9.37 18.71 -14.92
C ASN A 119 10.06 17.47 -15.49
N GLU A 120 11.36 17.32 -15.27
CA GLU A 120 12.17 16.20 -15.78
C GLU A 120 12.14 14.98 -14.84
N ILE A 121 11.79 15.18 -13.57
CA ILE A 121 11.90 14.12 -12.55
C ILE A 121 11.05 12.91 -12.90
N ASN A 122 9.82 13.12 -13.33
CA ASN A 122 8.91 12.02 -13.62
C ASN A 122 9.49 11.07 -14.68
N ASP A 123 9.94 11.60 -15.80
CA ASP A 123 10.50 10.80 -16.90
C ASP A 123 11.82 10.14 -16.48
N ALA A 124 12.66 10.87 -15.75
CA ALA A 124 13.92 10.34 -15.20
C ALA A 124 13.66 9.19 -14.22
N VAL A 125 12.64 9.26 -13.36
CA VAL A 125 12.27 8.17 -12.47
C VAL A 125 11.84 6.93 -13.26
N TYR A 126 10.95 7.08 -14.21
CA TYR A 126 10.48 5.95 -15.02
C TYR A 126 11.60 5.31 -15.82
N TYR A 127 12.50 6.10 -16.39
CA TYR A 127 13.65 5.59 -17.13
C TYR A 127 14.64 4.80 -16.24
N ASN A 128 14.93 5.34 -15.05
CA ASN A 128 15.87 4.71 -14.13
C ASN A 128 15.26 3.54 -13.35
N ALA A 129 13.95 3.51 -13.16
CA ALA A 129 13.24 2.50 -12.35
C ALA A 129 13.61 1.06 -12.79
N SER A 130 13.75 0.80 -14.09
CA SER A 130 14.08 -0.51 -14.64
C SER A 130 15.43 -1.08 -14.16
N GLN A 131 16.33 -0.23 -13.67
CA GLN A 131 17.63 -0.67 -13.15
C GLN A 131 17.53 -1.17 -11.69
N TYR A 132 16.47 -0.82 -11.00
CA TYR A 132 16.28 -1.09 -9.57
C TYR A 132 15.16 -2.07 -9.29
N ILE A 133 14.27 -2.32 -10.26
CA ILE A 133 13.10 -3.19 -10.09
C ILE A 133 13.36 -4.51 -10.83
N PRO A 134 13.14 -5.67 -10.19
CA PRO A 134 13.37 -6.98 -10.81
C PRO A 134 12.25 -7.41 -11.79
N LEU A 135 11.37 -6.49 -12.18
CA LEU A 135 10.22 -6.74 -13.04
C LEU A 135 10.20 -5.76 -14.23
N PRO A 136 9.64 -6.15 -15.37
CA PRO A 136 9.43 -5.23 -16.49
C PRO A 136 8.55 -4.04 -16.09
N ALA A 137 8.94 -2.83 -16.48
CA ALA A 137 8.15 -1.62 -16.21
C ALA A 137 6.72 -1.68 -16.78
N SER A 138 6.53 -2.41 -17.90
CA SER A 138 5.20 -2.65 -18.51
C SER A 138 4.27 -3.52 -17.66
N GLU A 139 4.83 -4.32 -16.75
CA GLU A 139 4.08 -5.22 -15.86
C GLU A 139 3.92 -4.67 -14.45
N THR A 140 4.38 -3.43 -14.23
CA THR A 140 4.46 -2.83 -12.90
C THR A 140 3.80 -1.46 -12.89
N THR A 141 3.06 -1.19 -11.83
CA THR A 141 2.62 0.17 -11.49
C THR A 141 3.64 0.78 -10.55
N LEU A 142 4.12 1.96 -10.92
CA LEU A 142 5.14 2.71 -10.18
C LEU A 142 4.50 3.93 -9.52
N ASP A 143 4.89 4.19 -8.28
CA ASP A 143 4.67 5.48 -7.64
C ASP A 143 5.95 5.89 -6.90
N TRP A 144 6.21 7.19 -6.81
CA TRP A 144 7.46 7.70 -6.25
C TRP A 144 7.27 8.99 -5.45
N LYS A 145 8.24 9.25 -4.60
CA LYS A 145 8.28 10.46 -3.79
C LYS A 145 9.70 11.01 -3.74
N LEU A 146 9.84 12.32 -3.88
CA LEU A 146 11.09 13.03 -3.56
C LEU A 146 11.26 13.06 -2.04
N VAL A 147 12.34 12.42 -1.57
CA VAL A 147 12.65 12.30 -0.13
C VAL A 147 13.89 13.10 0.27
N GLY A 148 14.58 13.72 -0.69
CA GLY A 148 15.73 14.61 -0.46
C GLY A 148 16.14 15.35 -1.72
N GLY A 149 16.89 16.45 -1.53
CA GLY A 149 17.25 17.36 -2.61
C GLY A 149 16.15 18.38 -2.94
N THR A 150 16.47 19.37 -3.77
CA THR A 150 15.54 20.40 -4.22
C THR A 150 15.59 20.48 -5.75
N PRO A 151 14.45 20.31 -6.44
CA PRO A 151 14.40 20.44 -7.90
C PRO A 151 14.91 21.82 -8.35
N GLY A 152 15.76 21.81 -9.38
CA GLY A 152 16.41 23.03 -9.89
C GLY A 152 17.68 23.47 -9.16
N ASP A 153 18.01 22.90 -8.01
CA ASP A 153 19.31 23.11 -7.36
C ASP A 153 20.38 22.28 -8.07
N LYS A 154 21.32 22.97 -8.73
CA LYS A 154 22.40 22.31 -9.51
C LYS A 154 23.47 21.62 -8.64
N LYS A 155 23.43 21.80 -7.32
CA LYS A 155 24.49 21.34 -6.40
C LYS A 155 24.11 20.06 -5.65
N SER A 156 22.83 19.72 -5.58
CA SER A 156 22.35 18.60 -4.76
C SER A 156 21.64 17.54 -5.60
N PRO A 157 22.01 16.26 -5.48
CA PRO A 157 21.27 15.18 -6.12
C PRO A 157 19.85 15.09 -5.53
N LEU A 158 18.94 14.58 -6.33
CA LEU A 158 17.57 14.33 -5.91
C LEU A 158 17.44 12.89 -5.40
N LYS A 159 16.96 12.72 -4.18
CA LYS A 159 16.72 11.38 -3.62
C LYS A 159 15.28 10.98 -3.85
N ILE A 160 15.09 9.89 -4.55
CA ILE A 160 13.79 9.33 -4.90
C ILE A 160 13.55 8.09 -4.05
N PHE A 161 12.36 7.99 -3.48
CA PHE A 161 11.83 6.74 -2.95
C PHE A 161 10.77 6.24 -3.91
N LEU A 162 10.94 5.02 -4.39
CA LEU A 162 10.11 4.37 -5.39
C LEU A 162 9.40 3.16 -4.80
N VAL A 163 8.13 3.00 -5.13
CA VAL A 163 7.37 1.77 -4.90
C VAL A 163 6.92 1.22 -6.23
N ALA A 164 7.11 -0.07 -6.41
CA ALA A 164 6.68 -0.82 -7.58
C ALA A 164 5.79 -1.98 -7.15
N ILE A 165 4.62 -2.10 -7.77
CA ILE A 165 3.65 -3.15 -7.50
C ILE A 165 3.30 -3.84 -8.81
N PRO A 166 3.37 -5.19 -8.90
CA PRO A 166 2.95 -5.92 -10.09
C PRO A 166 1.50 -5.59 -10.46
N ASN A 167 1.23 -5.35 -11.74
CA ASN A 167 -0.11 -5.02 -12.23
C ASN A 167 -1.12 -6.13 -11.89
N GLN A 168 -0.69 -7.40 -11.93
CA GLN A 168 -1.51 -8.54 -11.53
C GLN A 168 -1.97 -8.44 -10.07
N THR A 169 -1.05 -8.05 -9.17
CA THR A 169 -1.39 -7.84 -7.74
C THR A 169 -2.50 -6.79 -7.60
N ILE A 170 -2.38 -5.66 -8.29
CA ILE A 170 -3.40 -4.60 -8.26
C ILE A 170 -4.75 -5.12 -8.78
N GLN A 171 -4.75 -5.87 -9.89
CA GLN A 171 -5.96 -6.45 -10.46
C GLN A 171 -6.64 -7.44 -9.49
N ASP A 172 -5.85 -8.25 -8.78
CA ASP A 172 -6.38 -9.17 -7.78
C ASP A 172 -7.06 -8.42 -6.63
N TYR A 173 -6.45 -7.35 -6.13
CA TYR A 173 -7.05 -6.51 -5.08
C TYR A 173 -8.32 -5.80 -5.57
N GLN A 174 -8.33 -5.29 -6.81
CA GLN A 174 -9.52 -4.71 -7.43
C GLN A 174 -10.66 -5.73 -7.51
N LYS A 175 -10.34 -6.96 -7.93
CA LYS A 175 -11.31 -8.03 -8.03
C LYS A 175 -11.88 -8.44 -6.67
N VAL A 176 -11.00 -8.58 -5.67
CA VAL A 176 -11.40 -8.88 -4.29
C VAL A 176 -12.30 -7.77 -3.72
N ALA A 177 -11.93 -6.50 -3.89
CA ALA A 177 -12.73 -5.37 -3.45
C ALA A 177 -14.12 -5.37 -4.10
N GLN A 178 -14.18 -5.53 -5.43
CA GLN A 178 -15.43 -5.61 -6.19
C GLN A 178 -16.34 -6.73 -5.69
N LEU A 179 -15.80 -7.94 -5.49
CA LEU A 179 -16.55 -9.09 -5.02
C LEU A 179 -17.02 -8.95 -3.57
N ALA A 180 -16.27 -8.20 -2.74
CA ALA A 180 -16.65 -7.88 -1.36
C ALA A 180 -17.64 -6.68 -1.26
N GLY A 181 -18.04 -6.09 -2.39
CA GLY A 181 -18.91 -4.91 -2.42
C GLY A 181 -18.23 -3.64 -1.90
N LEU A 182 -16.90 -3.57 -1.99
CA LEU A 182 -16.09 -2.42 -1.61
C LEU A 182 -15.64 -1.62 -2.83
N GLU A 183 -15.54 -0.30 -2.66
CA GLU A 183 -14.99 0.62 -3.64
C GLU A 183 -13.51 0.85 -3.31
N LEU A 184 -12.62 0.37 -4.17
CA LEU A 184 -11.18 0.50 -3.98
C LEU A 184 -10.71 1.92 -4.29
N TYR A 185 -10.36 2.68 -3.25
CA TYR A 185 -9.82 4.05 -3.36
C TYR A 185 -8.32 4.06 -3.58
N ALA A 186 -7.60 3.17 -2.90
CA ALA A 186 -6.16 3.05 -3.02
C ALA A 186 -5.68 1.70 -2.53
N VAL A 187 -4.46 1.34 -2.96
CA VAL A 187 -3.63 0.32 -2.32
C VAL A 187 -2.38 0.99 -1.76
N GLU A 188 -1.85 0.46 -0.68
CA GLU A 188 -0.67 1.01 -0.03
C GLU A 188 0.23 -0.12 0.48
N ALA A 189 1.55 -0.03 0.25
CA ALA A 189 2.49 -0.96 0.84
C ALA A 189 2.46 -0.85 2.38
N GLU A 190 2.45 -2.00 3.08
CA GLU A 190 2.37 -2.06 4.54
C GLU A 190 3.43 -1.21 5.22
N ALA A 191 4.69 -1.29 4.76
CA ALA A 191 5.81 -0.52 5.29
C ALA A 191 5.53 0.99 5.31
N LEU A 192 4.80 1.53 4.31
CA LEU A 192 4.46 2.96 4.26
C LEU A 192 3.37 3.32 5.28
N GLY A 193 2.37 2.45 5.43
CA GLY A 193 1.33 2.61 6.44
C GLY A 193 1.93 2.65 7.85
N LEU A 194 2.76 1.66 8.18
CA LEU A 194 3.47 1.56 9.45
C LEU A 194 4.41 2.76 9.67
N THR A 195 5.19 3.14 8.65
CA THR A 195 6.06 4.33 8.71
C THR A 195 5.26 5.57 9.08
N ARG A 196 4.11 5.79 8.46
CA ARG A 196 3.28 6.98 8.69
C ARG A 196 2.70 7.02 10.11
N VAL A 197 2.34 5.87 10.68
CA VAL A 197 1.81 5.77 12.03
C VAL A 197 2.90 6.03 13.06
N PHE A 198 4.02 5.30 12.98
CA PHE A 198 5.05 5.31 14.02
C PHE A 198 6.02 6.48 13.94
N SER A 199 6.19 7.10 12.76
CA SER A 199 7.07 8.26 12.61
C SER A 199 6.39 9.61 12.86
N LYS A 200 5.09 9.64 13.12
CA LYS A 200 4.33 10.91 13.22
C LYS A 200 4.88 11.84 14.30
N GLU A 201 5.21 11.31 15.45
CA GLU A 201 5.69 12.04 16.63
C GLU A 201 7.19 11.86 16.88
N ASN A 202 7.82 10.92 16.16
CA ASN A 202 9.21 10.55 16.37
C ASN A 202 10.13 11.29 15.38
N LYS A 203 11.11 12.02 15.91
CA LYS A 203 12.13 12.71 15.10
C LYS A 203 13.40 11.87 14.95
N ASN A 204 13.53 10.81 15.73
CA ASN A 204 14.68 9.92 15.72
C ASN A 204 14.55 8.85 14.63
N CYS A 205 15.67 8.20 14.32
CA CYS A 205 15.65 6.97 13.55
C CYS A 205 14.94 5.89 14.37
N ILE A 206 13.98 5.21 13.76
CA ILE A 206 13.21 4.11 14.37
C ILE A 206 13.34 2.85 13.53
N CYS A 207 13.34 1.71 14.21
CA CYS A 207 13.26 0.40 13.59
C CYS A 207 11.87 -0.17 13.89
N ILE A 208 11.15 -0.55 12.85
CA ILE A 208 9.84 -1.19 12.93
C ILE A 208 10.05 -2.65 12.57
N ILE A 209 9.75 -3.57 13.48
CA ILE A 209 9.80 -5.01 13.25
C ILE A 209 8.38 -5.52 13.24
N ASP A 210 7.94 -6.00 12.08
CA ASP A 210 6.64 -6.63 11.90
C ASP A 210 6.79 -8.16 11.83
N ILE A 211 6.24 -8.85 12.83
CA ILE A 211 6.35 -10.30 12.98
C ILE A 211 5.02 -10.91 12.54
N GLY A 212 4.97 -11.36 11.30
CA GLY A 212 3.82 -12.04 10.71
C GLY A 212 3.87 -13.57 10.94
N SER A 213 2.89 -14.28 10.39
CA SER A 213 2.79 -15.75 10.54
C SER A 213 3.74 -16.53 9.64
N GLN A 214 4.17 -15.98 8.50
CA GLN A 214 5.09 -16.62 7.54
C GLN A 214 6.30 -15.75 7.20
N SER A 215 6.30 -14.50 7.57
CA SER A 215 7.41 -13.57 7.30
C SER A 215 7.58 -12.60 8.45
N THR A 216 8.78 -12.09 8.59
CA THR A 216 9.10 -10.96 9.47
C THR A 216 9.76 -9.90 8.61
N THR A 217 9.27 -8.67 8.67
CA THR A 217 9.85 -7.53 7.98
C THR A 217 10.50 -6.57 8.96
N ILE A 218 11.60 -5.95 8.54
CA ILE A 218 12.31 -4.95 9.34
C ILE A 218 12.42 -3.69 8.52
N ASN A 219 11.80 -2.63 8.99
CA ASN A 219 11.74 -1.34 8.33
C ASN A 219 12.49 -0.29 9.16
N ILE A 220 13.48 0.35 8.55
CA ILE A 220 14.21 1.45 9.16
C ILE A 220 13.64 2.76 8.64
N VAL A 221 13.25 3.64 9.56
CA VAL A 221 12.67 4.94 9.24
C VAL A 221 13.51 6.05 9.85
N ASP A 222 14.01 6.92 9.01
CA ASP A 222 14.76 8.11 9.41
C ASP A 222 14.13 9.37 8.84
N LYS A 223 13.94 10.39 9.69
CA LYS A 223 13.30 11.66 9.31
C LYS A 223 11.96 11.46 8.57
N LYS A 224 11.15 10.52 9.03
CA LYS A 224 9.85 10.13 8.46
C LYS A 224 9.89 9.49 7.06
N ASN A 225 11.06 9.09 6.60
CA ASN A 225 11.25 8.39 5.34
C ASN A 225 11.75 6.97 5.63
N LEU A 226 11.16 6.00 4.93
CA LEU A 226 11.64 4.63 4.88
C LEU A 226 13.01 4.61 4.16
N LYS A 227 13.92 3.77 4.66
CA LYS A 227 15.30 3.63 4.17
C LYS A 227 15.52 2.28 3.53
#